data_57e575d0529853a02a323c34fd26bd60
#
_entry.id   57e575d0529853a02a323c34fd26bd60
#
_cell.length_a   1.000
_cell.length_b   1.000
_cell.length_c   1.000
_cell.angle_alpha   90.00
_cell.angle_beta   90.00
_cell.angle_gamma   90.00
#
_symmetry.space_group_name_H-M   'P 1'
#
loop_
_entity.id
_entity.type
_entity.pdbx_description
1 polymer ?
#
loop_
_entity_poly.entity_id
_entity_poly.type
_entity_poly.pdbx_seq_one_letter_code
_entity_poly.pdbx_strand_id
1 'polypeptide(L)'
;HKGDIPTNFGRSYEIAAPVAKERGILLIKGAEITRNTPPGHFNAIFLNDIKPLDTNDLLECMAQADKQGAFIWWNHPDWKPQYKGWFDIHTTLYEKKYMRGIEIVNGDDYSASVHQWALDKNLTFMGNTDIHSPLLVERSTAEKHRPMTLVFAQSKTQEAVKDALENGRTAVWFENQIIGRQEYVSALFDAMVKITDIDRQSKVARFTIRNDSDLPLEMVRAGDVGPQEFTLPANAVVRMRVNTESEEKPVELLYTVKNFVIAPGRGLPVSLAVAGQLSFNIGVETSGK
;
A
#
# COMPACT_ATOMS: atom_id res chain seq x y z
N HIS A 1 -9.17 -7.21 32.47
CA HIS A 1 -10.35 -7.94 32.88
C HIS A 1 -10.35 -8.11 34.40
N LYS A 2 -11.35 -7.57 35.08
CA LYS A 2 -11.58 -7.82 36.53
C LYS A 2 -12.56 -9.00 36.65
N GLY A 3 -12.06 -10.18 36.99
CA GLY A 3 -12.90 -11.36 37.26
C GLY A 3 -12.08 -12.65 37.23
N ASP A 4 -12.55 -13.66 37.92
CA ASP A 4 -11.91 -14.97 38.07
C ASP A 4 -12.03 -15.88 36.82
N ILE A 5 -12.40 -15.31 35.65
CA ILE A 5 -12.53 -16.08 34.41
C ILE A 5 -11.16 -16.12 33.73
N PRO A 6 -10.59 -17.32 33.49
CA PRO A 6 -9.34 -17.45 32.76
C PRO A 6 -9.42 -16.78 31.41
N THR A 7 -8.38 -16.01 31.04
CA THR A 7 -8.31 -15.34 29.75
C THR A 7 -8.22 -16.38 28.64
N ASN A 8 -9.16 -16.35 27.70
CA ASN A 8 -9.10 -17.14 26.47
C ASN A 8 -8.60 -16.24 25.33
N PHE A 9 -7.29 -16.23 25.09
CA PHE A 9 -6.66 -15.44 24.03
C PHE A 9 -7.09 -15.83 22.62
N GLY A 10 -7.59 -17.05 22.42
CA GLY A 10 -8.07 -17.54 21.13
C GLY A 10 -9.52 -17.19 20.81
N ARG A 11 -10.29 -16.67 21.78
CA ARG A 11 -11.75 -16.57 21.67
C ARG A 11 -12.24 -15.71 20.52
N SER A 12 -11.62 -14.58 20.27
CA SER A 12 -11.98 -13.70 19.14
C SER A 12 -11.79 -14.39 17.78
N TYR A 13 -10.67 -15.11 17.62
CA TYR A 13 -10.40 -15.91 16.43
C TYR A 13 -11.42 -17.05 16.26
N GLU A 14 -11.71 -17.79 17.33
CA GLU A 14 -12.69 -18.89 17.31
C GLU A 14 -14.09 -18.42 16.89
N ILE A 15 -14.52 -17.24 17.34
CA ILE A 15 -15.80 -16.64 16.95
C ILE A 15 -15.81 -16.18 15.50
N ALA A 16 -14.72 -15.57 15.03
CA ALA A 16 -14.64 -15.03 13.68
C ALA A 16 -14.42 -16.11 12.60
N ALA A 17 -13.75 -17.21 12.93
CA ALA A 17 -13.33 -18.23 11.97
C ALA A 17 -14.46 -18.83 11.11
N PRO A 18 -15.62 -19.25 11.68
CA PRO A 18 -16.72 -19.79 10.87
C PRO A 18 -17.30 -18.75 9.90
N VAL A 19 -17.45 -17.49 10.34
CA VAL A 19 -17.97 -16.40 9.49
C VAL A 19 -16.97 -16.05 8.38
N ALA A 20 -15.69 -16.00 8.70
CA ALA A 20 -14.65 -15.75 7.71
C ALA A 20 -14.62 -16.84 6.63
N LYS A 21 -14.74 -18.11 7.03
CA LYS A 21 -14.83 -19.25 6.11
C LYS A 21 -16.05 -19.14 5.19
N GLU A 22 -17.21 -18.85 5.74
CA GLU A 22 -18.46 -18.69 4.99
C GLU A 22 -18.34 -17.58 3.93
N ARG A 23 -17.69 -16.47 4.30
CA ARG A 23 -17.52 -15.30 3.44
C ARG A 23 -16.27 -15.34 2.55
N GLY A 24 -15.53 -16.44 2.55
CA GLY A 24 -14.30 -16.58 1.78
C GLY A 24 -13.21 -15.59 2.18
N ILE A 25 -13.19 -15.14 3.45
CA ILE A 25 -12.16 -14.25 4.00
C ILE A 25 -11.01 -15.10 4.54
N LEU A 26 -9.78 -14.77 4.16
CA LEU A 26 -8.59 -15.35 4.74
C LEU A 26 -8.37 -14.75 6.14
N LEU A 27 -8.74 -15.49 7.18
CA LEU A 27 -8.54 -15.09 8.55
C LEU A 27 -7.19 -15.57 9.07
N ILE A 28 -6.37 -14.63 9.57
CA ILE A 28 -5.04 -14.92 10.12
C ILE A 28 -5.08 -14.69 11.63
N LYS A 29 -4.63 -15.68 12.41
CA LYS A 29 -4.57 -15.57 13.86
C LYS A 29 -3.41 -14.67 14.27
N GLY A 30 -3.69 -13.72 15.17
CA GLY A 30 -2.72 -12.78 15.71
C GLY A 30 -3.08 -12.29 17.09
N ALA A 31 -2.18 -11.51 17.65
CA ALA A 31 -2.36 -10.84 18.94
C ALA A 31 -1.64 -9.50 18.97
N GLU A 32 -2.17 -8.56 19.72
CA GLU A 32 -1.47 -7.35 20.09
C GLU A 32 -0.66 -7.58 21.37
N ILE A 33 0.61 -7.24 21.31
CA ILE A 33 1.55 -7.24 22.43
C ILE A 33 1.59 -5.83 22.98
N THR A 34 0.75 -5.55 23.97
CA THR A 34 0.60 -4.23 24.58
C THR A 34 1.61 -4.01 25.68
N ARG A 35 2.41 -2.93 25.60
CA ARG A 35 3.38 -2.51 26.62
C ARG A 35 3.29 -0.99 26.85
N ASN A 36 3.84 -0.54 27.97
CA ASN A 36 4.00 0.90 28.20
C ASN A 36 4.96 1.49 27.14
N THR A 37 4.78 2.74 26.80
CA THR A 37 5.65 3.43 25.84
C THR A 37 6.78 4.14 26.57
N PRO A 38 8.08 3.95 26.23
CA PRO A 38 8.57 2.90 25.35
C PRO A 38 8.48 1.50 25.96
N PRO A 39 8.38 0.40 25.17
CA PRO A 39 8.48 0.30 23.71
C PRO A 39 7.19 0.54 22.94
N GLY A 40 6.02 0.57 23.60
CA GLY A 40 4.71 0.67 22.95
C GLY A 40 4.11 -0.68 22.56
N HIS A 41 3.26 -0.68 21.54
CA HIS A 41 2.47 -1.83 21.15
C HIS A 41 2.98 -2.46 19.85
N PHE A 42 2.78 -3.77 19.72
CA PHE A 42 3.18 -4.53 18.54
C PHE A 42 2.09 -5.52 18.18
N ASN A 43 1.87 -5.73 16.90
CA ASN A 43 1.05 -6.84 16.44
C ASN A 43 1.94 -7.99 15.95
N ALA A 44 1.55 -9.21 16.33
CA ALA A 44 2.13 -10.44 15.83
C ALA A 44 1.03 -11.27 15.15
N ILE A 45 1.23 -11.68 13.90
CA ILE A 45 0.28 -12.50 13.14
C ILE A 45 0.94 -13.79 12.65
N PHE A 46 0.15 -14.73 12.16
CA PHE A 46 0.53 -16.12 11.81
C PHE A 46 0.87 -16.96 13.05
N LEU A 47 0.22 -16.65 14.18
CA LEU A 47 0.39 -17.41 15.42
C LEU A 47 -0.44 -18.71 15.39
N ASN A 48 0.16 -19.80 15.86
CA ASN A 48 -0.55 -21.04 16.13
C ASN A 48 -1.18 -21.00 17.53
N ASP A 49 -0.42 -20.53 18.52
CA ASP A 49 -0.84 -20.41 19.93
C ASP A 49 -0.43 -19.03 20.48
N ILE A 50 -1.38 -18.32 21.06
CA ILE A 50 -1.16 -16.98 21.66
C ILE A 50 -0.66 -17.11 23.11
N LYS A 51 -0.99 -18.19 23.81
CA LYS A 51 -0.68 -18.37 25.24
C LYS A 51 0.81 -18.20 25.60
N PRO A 52 1.78 -18.68 24.81
CA PRO A 52 3.21 -18.47 25.09
C PRO A 52 3.65 -16.99 25.11
N LEU A 53 2.84 -16.09 24.53
CA LEU A 53 3.11 -14.65 24.51
C LEU A 53 2.70 -13.94 25.81
N ASP A 54 1.98 -14.64 26.69
CA ASP A 54 1.54 -14.12 28.01
C ASP A 54 2.70 -14.12 29.00
N THR A 55 3.67 -13.26 28.78
CA THR A 55 4.84 -13.01 29.64
C THR A 55 5.06 -11.52 29.80
N ASN A 56 5.61 -11.10 30.94
CA ASN A 56 5.95 -9.70 31.22
C ASN A 56 7.23 -9.26 30.48
N ASP A 57 8.14 -10.21 30.21
CA ASP A 57 9.35 -9.92 29.46
C ASP A 57 9.05 -9.75 27.97
N LEU A 58 9.35 -8.57 27.43
CA LEU A 58 9.10 -8.25 26.02
C LEU A 58 9.95 -9.12 25.08
N LEU A 59 11.24 -9.30 25.39
CA LEU A 59 12.14 -10.07 24.50
C LEU A 59 11.76 -11.53 24.47
N GLU A 60 11.35 -12.09 25.62
CA GLU A 60 10.78 -13.43 25.67
C GLU A 60 9.49 -13.52 24.84
N CYS A 61 8.58 -12.57 25.01
CA CYS A 61 7.34 -12.50 24.24
C CYS A 61 7.60 -12.50 22.73
N MET A 62 8.51 -11.64 22.27
CA MET A 62 8.91 -11.55 20.87
C MET A 62 9.56 -12.85 20.37
N ALA A 63 10.42 -13.46 21.18
CA ALA A 63 11.05 -14.74 20.85
C ALA A 63 10.02 -15.87 20.71
N GLN A 64 9.00 -15.93 21.57
CA GLN A 64 7.91 -16.91 21.47
C GLN A 64 7.06 -16.70 20.21
N ALA A 65 6.82 -15.46 19.80
CA ALA A 65 6.14 -15.15 18.55
C ALA A 65 7.01 -15.53 17.33
N ASP A 66 8.28 -15.15 17.32
CA ASP A 66 9.23 -15.44 16.24
C ASP A 66 9.44 -16.94 16.06
N LYS A 67 9.52 -17.74 17.14
CA LYS A 67 9.61 -19.20 17.10
C LYS A 67 8.42 -19.85 16.38
N GLN A 68 7.26 -19.22 16.38
CA GLN A 68 6.08 -19.66 15.63
C GLN A 68 6.11 -19.15 14.18
N GLY A 69 7.13 -18.37 13.80
CA GLY A 69 7.24 -17.72 12.50
C GLY A 69 6.28 -16.54 12.33
N ALA A 70 5.94 -15.85 13.40
CA ALA A 70 5.08 -14.69 13.33
C ALA A 70 5.73 -13.55 12.55
N PHE A 71 4.92 -12.78 11.79
CA PHE A 71 5.30 -11.47 11.30
C PHE A 71 4.89 -10.43 12.34
N ILE A 72 5.86 -9.61 12.80
CA ILE A 72 5.66 -8.65 13.88
C ILE A 72 5.95 -7.24 13.38
N TRP A 73 5.06 -6.29 13.72
CA TRP A 73 5.28 -4.87 13.42
C TRP A 73 4.95 -3.99 14.61
N TRP A 74 5.56 -2.80 14.64
CA TRP A 74 5.33 -1.77 15.66
C TRP A 74 4.10 -0.95 15.28
N ASN A 75 3.11 -0.88 16.21
CA ASN A 75 1.87 -0.15 16.06
C ASN A 75 2.03 1.32 16.45
N HIS A 76 1.34 2.20 15.75
CA HIS A 76 1.11 3.62 16.09
C HIS A 76 2.27 4.28 16.88
N PRO A 77 3.51 4.36 16.31
CA PRO A 77 4.68 4.88 17.04
C PRO A 77 4.52 6.29 17.60
N ASP A 78 3.70 7.11 16.98
CA ASP A 78 3.44 8.50 17.33
C ASP A 78 2.21 8.73 18.23
N TRP A 79 1.53 7.66 18.65
CA TRP A 79 0.30 7.73 19.45
C TRP A 79 0.44 8.57 20.73
N LYS A 80 1.60 8.50 21.41
CA LYS A 80 1.89 9.35 22.57
C LYS A 80 2.92 10.42 22.21
N PRO A 81 2.50 11.68 21.96
CA PRO A 81 3.40 12.74 21.50
C PRO A 81 4.63 12.98 22.38
N GLN A 82 4.48 12.77 23.71
CA GLN A 82 5.58 12.94 24.67
C GLN A 82 6.64 11.82 24.61
N TYR A 83 6.36 10.72 23.91
CA TYR A 83 7.25 9.57 23.75
C TYR A 83 7.54 9.24 22.29
N LYS A 84 7.43 10.25 21.40
CA LYS A 84 7.80 10.09 19.99
C LYS A 84 9.30 9.84 19.87
N GLY A 85 9.65 8.81 19.11
CA GLY A 85 11.05 8.55 18.82
C GLY A 85 11.38 7.06 18.69
N TRP A 86 12.56 6.82 18.14
CA TRP A 86 13.16 5.51 18.06
C TRP A 86 14.07 5.29 19.28
N PHE A 87 13.77 4.33 20.13
CA PHE A 87 14.48 4.03 21.37
C PHE A 87 15.37 2.79 21.22
N ASP A 88 16.32 2.58 22.17
CA ASP A 88 17.25 1.44 22.16
C ASP A 88 16.55 0.08 22.09
N ILE A 89 15.39 -0.03 22.72
CA ILE A 89 14.60 -1.25 22.67
C ILE A 89 14.10 -1.56 21.24
N HIS A 90 13.74 -0.53 20.46
CA HIS A 90 13.35 -0.71 19.06
C HIS A 90 14.56 -1.12 18.20
N THR A 91 15.74 -0.57 18.49
CA THR A 91 17.00 -1.01 17.87
C THR A 91 17.26 -2.48 18.15
N THR A 92 17.11 -2.90 19.41
CA THR A 92 17.27 -4.31 19.81
C THR A 92 16.30 -5.23 19.07
N LEU A 93 15.01 -4.85 18.97
CA LEU A 93 14.00 -5.64 18.26
C LEU A 93 14.27 -5.71 16.76
N TYR A 94 14.72 -4.62 16.16
CA TYR A 94 15.09 -4.55 14.76
C TYR A 94 16.32 -5.42 14.44
N GLU A 95 17.40 -5.31 15.21
CA GLU A 95 18.64 -6.08 15.02
C GLU A 95 18.43 -7.58 15.22
N LYS A 96 17.56 -7.96 16.17
CA LYS A 96 17.13 -9.35 16.37
C LYS A 96 16.17 -9.84 15.27
N LYS A 97 15.75 -8.98 14.34
CA LYS A 97 14.76 -9.27 13.30
C LYS A 97 13.39 -9.69 13.84
N TYR A 98 13.08 -9.34 15.09
CA TYR A 98 11.74 -9.54 15.63
C TYR A 98 10.75 -8.54 15.02
N MET A 99 11.12 -7.27 14.93
CA MET A 99 10.32 -6.22 14.30
C MET A 99 10.67 -6.10 12.82
N ARG A 100 9.73 -6.46 11.93
CA ARG A 100 9.89 -6.49 10.47
C ARG A 100 9.05 -5.47 9.74
N GLY A 101 8.05 -4.90 10.41
CA GLY A 101 7.17 -3.87 9.89
C GLY A 101 6.94 -2.75 10.89
N ILE A 102 6.34 -1.68 10.40
CA ILE A 102 5.99 -0.51 11.19
C ILE A 102 4.74 0.15 10.62
N GLU A 103 3.90 0.66 11.48
CA GLU A 103 2.64 1.30 11.11
C GLU A 103 2.87 2.77 10.78
N ILE A 104 2.85 3.09 9.48
CA ILE A 104 3.05 4.47 8.98
C ILE A 104 1.73 5.27 8.96
N VAL A 105 0.60 4.57 9.01
CA VAL A 105 -0.76 5.11 9.15
C VAL A 105 -1.50 4.31 10.20
N ASN A 106 -2.09 4.99 11.18
CA ASN A 106 -2.97 4.39 12.18
C ASN A 106 -4.23 5.23 12.34
N GLY A 107 -5.40 4.63 12.17
CA GLY A 107 -6.67 5.36 12.19
C GLY A 107 -6.68 6.49 11.17
N ASP A 108 -6.79 7.74 11.62
CA ASP A 108 -6.84 8.93 10.78
C ASP A 108 -5.48 9.65 10.69
N ASP A 109 -4.40 9.05 11.22
CA ASP A 109 -3.09 9.70 11.34
C ASP A 109 -2.02 9.06 10.44
N TYR A 110 -1.44 9.85 9.55
CA TYR A 110 -0.21 9.54 8.81
C TYR A 110 1.00 10.16 9.49
N SER A 111 2.06 9.38 9.72
CA SER A 111 3.32 9.88 10.29
C SER A 111 4.44 9.91 9.27
N ALA A 112 4.87 11.12 8.88
CA ALA A 112 5.99 11.33 7.97
C ALA A 112 7.33 10.85 8.55
N SER A 113 7.56 11.01 9.84
CA SER A 113 8.77 10.55 10.52
C SER A 113 8.86 9.03 10.55
N VAL A 114 7.75 8.36 10.85
CA VAL A 114 7.67 6.89 10.85
C VAL A 114 7.82 6.33 9.44
N HIS A 115 7.23 6.98 8.44
CA HIS A 115 7.43 6.61 7.03
C HIS A 115 8.91 6.69 6.64
N GLN A 116 9.62 7.74 7.08
CA GLN A 116 11.06 7.86 6.85
C GLN A 116 11.84 6.73 7.53
N TRP A 117 11.53 6.40 8.79
CA TRP A 117 12.17 5.24 9.48
C TRP A 117 11.92 3.93 8.74
N ALA A 118 10.70 3.74 8.23
CA ALA A 118 10.35 2.55 7.47
C ALA A 118 11.19 2.41 6.17
N LEU A 119 11.47 3.53 5.50
CA LEU A 119 12.35 3.59 4.33
C LEU A 119 13.80 3.30 4.71
N ASP A 120 14.35 4.01 5.71
CA ASP A 120 15.75 3.94 6.12
C ASP A 120 16.14 2.55 6.64
N LYS A 121 15.20 1.89 7.33
CA LYS A 121 15.41 0.58 7.97
C LYS A 121 14.84 -0.58 7.15
N ASN A 122 14.35 -0.32 5.96
CA ASN A 122 13.72 -1.33 5.11
C ASN A 122 12.61 -2.15 5.82
N LEU A 123 11.79 -1.48 6.65
CA LEU A 123 10.65 -2.11 7.31
C LEU A 123 9.44 -2.15 6.38
N THR A 124 8.61 -3.17 6.54
CA THR A 124 7.35 -3.31 5.81
C THR A 124 6.36 -2.23 6.24
N PHE A 125 5.75 -1.55 5.28
CA PHE A 125 4.76 -0.51 5.54
C PHE A 125 3.42 -1.13 5.92
N MET A 126 2.90 -0.72 7.07
CA MET A 126 1.58 -1.12 7.55
C MET A 126 0.69 0.11 7.71
N GLY A 127 -0.59 -0.06 7.40
CA GLY A 127 -1.63 0.93 7.67
C GLY A 127 -2.87 0.21 8.19
N ASN A 128 -3.28 0.53 9.41
CA ASN A 128 -4.35 -0.18 10.10
C ASN A 128 -5.27 0.79 10.84
N THR A 129 -6.41 0.29 11.27
CA THR A 129 -7.48 1.13 11.82
C THR A 129 -7.41 1.32 13.32
N ASP A 130 -6.79 0.38 14.04
CA ASP A 130 -6.83 0.30 15.50
C ASP A 130 -8.27 0.38 16.07
N ILE A 131 -9.21 -0.27 15.40
CA ILE A 131 -10.63 -0.13 15.67
C ILE A 131 -11.04 -0.89 16.95
N HIS A 132 -11.70 -0.20 17.87
CA HIS A 132 -12.17 -0.75 19.15
C HIS A 132 -13.69 -0.84 19.26
N SER A 133 -14.42 -0.49 18.21
CA SER A 133 -15.89 -0.51 18.19
C SER A 133 -16.40 -0.98 16.81
N PRO A 134 -17.68 -1.43 16.74
CA PRO A 134 -18.28 -1.77 15.45
C PRO A 134 -18.25 -0.59 14.48
N LEU A 135 -17.90 -0.89 13.23
CA LEU A 135 -17.85 0.11 12.17
C LEU A 135 -19.25 0.43 11.65
N LEU A 136 -19.53 1.71 11.52
CA LEU A 136 -20.66 2.19 10.75
C LEU A 136 -20.24 2.25 9.27
N VAL A 137 -20.51 1.18 8.54
CA VAL A 137 -20.16 1.01 7.10
C VAL A 137 -20.73 2.14 6.23
N GLU A 138 -21.83 2.74 6.67
CA GLU A 138 -22.57 3.79 5.97
C GLU A 138 -21.79 5.10 5.75
N ARG A 139 -20.61 5.25 6.36
CA ARG A 139 -19.77 6.45 6.27
C ARG A 139 -18.48 6.25 5.48
N SER A 140 -18.25 5.09 4.89
CA SER A 140 -17.06 4.83 4.09
C SER A 140 -17.33 5.21 2.62
N THR A 141 -16.56 6.17 2.10
CA THR A 141 -16.50 6.50 0.66
C THR A 141 -15.16 6.09 0.10
N ALA A 142 -14.99 6.07 -1.21
CA ALA A 142 -13.68 5.81 -1.84
C ALA A 142 -12.63 6.86 -1.45
N GLU A 143 -13.06 8.09 -1.17
CA GLU A 143 -12.20 9.19 -0.76
C GLU A 143 -11.95 9.25 0.75
N LYS A 144 -12.84 8.64 1.54
CA LYS A 144 -12.77 8.65 3.00
C LYS A 144 -13.13 7.26 3.56
N HIS A 145 -12.18 6.38 3.51
CA HIS A 145 -12.28 5.04 4.08
C HIS A 145 -11.18 4.82 5.13
N ARG A 146 -11.29 3.70 5.84
CA ARG A 146 -10.27 3.28 6.81
C ARG A 146 -8.94 3.01 6.11
N PRO A 147 -7.81 3.25 6.77
CA PRO A 147 -6.53 2.80 6.23
C PRO A 147 -6.53 1.29 6.05
N MET A 148 -5.92 0.85 4.97
CA MET A 148 -5.77 -0.55 4.62
C MET A 148 -4.35 -0.82 4.14
N THR A 149 -3.77 -1.93 4.61
CA THR A 149 -2.54 -2.44 4.03
C THR A 149 -2.89 -3.26 2.79
N LEU A 150 -2.48 -2.79 1.61
CA LEU A 150 -2.52 -3.54 0.36
C LEU A 150 -1.32 -4.49 0.34
N VAL A 151 -1.56 -5.78 0.16
CA VAL A 151 -0.51 -6.81 0.16
C VAL A 151 -0.39 -7.41 -1.23
N PHE A 152 0.78 -7.26 -1.86
CA PHE A 152 1.05 -7.78 -3.21
C PHE A 152 1.51 -9.25 -3.12
N ALA A 153 0.55 -10.14 -2.89
CA ALA A 153 0.74 -11.57 -2.77
C ALA A 153 0.40 -12.31 -4.08
N GLN A 154 1.08 -13.42 -4.35
CA GLN A 154 0.83 -14.22 -5.56
C GLN A 154 -0.50 -14.98 -5.52
N SER A 155 -1.03 -15.23 -4.33
CA SER A 155 -2.32 -15.90 -4.12
C SER A 155 -2.93 -15.51 -2.78
N LYS A 156 -4.22 -15.82 -2.59
CA LYS A 156 -4.95 -15.58 -1.33
C LYS A 156 -4.75 -16.76 -0.36
N THR A 157 -3.49 -17.03 0.00
CA THR A 157 -3.11 -18.02 1.02
C THR A 157 -2.31 -17.37 2.14
N GLN A 158 -2.25 -18.01 3.32
CA GLN A 158 -1.46 -17.48 4.43
C GLN A 158 0.04 -17.41 4.10
N GLU A 159 0.55 -18.40 3.40
CA GLU A 159 1.96 -18.52 2.99
C GLU A 159 2.33 -17.38 2.01
N ALA A 160 1.49 -17.13 1.00
CA ALA A 160 1.75 -16.08 0.01
C ALA A 160 1.62 -14.67 0.62
N VAL A 161 0.65 -14.45 1.53
CA VAL A 161 0.52 -13.20 2.27
C VAL A 161 1.72 -13.00 3.19
N LYS A 162 2.15 -14.03 3.92
CA LYS A 162 3.32 -13.97 4.80
C LYS A 162 4.59 -13.63 4.01
N ASP A 163 4.83 -14.33 2.90
CA ASP A 163 5.96 -14.06 2.02
C ASP A 163 5.94 -12.62 1.48
N ALA A 164 4.78 -12.09 1.13
CA ALA A 164 4.66 -10.70 0.71
C ALA A 164 5.00 -9.71 1.83
N LEU A 165 4.51 -9.94 3.05
CA LEU A 165 4.82 -9.09 4.21
C LEU A 165 6.30 -9.16 4.58
N GLU A 166 6.90 -10.34 4.61
CA GLU A 166 8.32 -10.52 4.93
C GLU A 166 9.26 -9.85 3.92
N ASN A 167 8.83 -9.71 2.67
CA ASN A 167 9.58 -9.06 1.61
C ASN A 167 9.15 -7.59 1.37
N GLY A 168 8.36 -6.99 2.25
CA GLY A 168 7.97 -5.58 2.17
C GLY A 168 7.07 -5.24 0.97
N ARG A 169 6.42 -6.24 0.35
CA ARG A 169 5.53 -6.06 -0.80
C ARG A 169 4.17 -5.56 -0.35
N THR A 170 4.17 -4.31 0.14
CA THR A 170 2.96 -3.64 0.63
C THR A 170 2.89 -2.20 0.16
N ALA A 171 1.68 -1.67 0.15
CA ALA A 171 1.39 -0.25 0.14
C ALA A 171 0.24 0.02 1.11
N VAL A 172 0.11 1.25 1.57
CA VAL A 172 -1.01 1.66 2.42
C VAL A 172 -1.97 2.51 1.60
N TRP A 173 -3.23 2.11 1.57
CA TRP A 173 -4.30 2.93 1.04
C TRP A 173 -4.95 3.69 2.19
N PHE A 174 -4.78 5.00 2.19
CA PHE A 174 -5.27 5.91 3.22
C PHE A 174 -5.91 7.14 2.58
N GLU A 175 -7.20 7.35 2.83
CA GLU A 175 -7.98 8.39 2.16
C GLU A 175 -7.81 8.33 0.63
N ASN A 176 -7.52 9.46 -0.01
CA ASN A 176 -7.22 9.52 -1.45
C ASN A 176 -5.73 9.28 -1.76
N GLN A 177 -5.01 8.53 -0.95
CA GLN A 177 -3.56 8.31 -1.12
C GLN A 177 -3.18 6.84 -1.17
N ILE A 178 -2.20 6.52 -2.00
CA ILE A 178 -1.44 5.27 -1.94
C ILE A 178 -0.03 5.60 -1.46
N ILE A 179 0.37 5.03 -0.34
CA ILE A 179 1.67 5.26 0.29
C ILE A 179 2.48 3.96 0.23
N GLY A 180 3.61 3.95 -0.46
CA GLY A 180 4.37 2.71 -0.65
C GLY A 180 5.73 2.91 -1.28
N ARG A 181 6.52 1.85 -1.35
CA ARG A 181 7.80 1.88 -2.08
C ARG A 181 7.58 2.10 -3.56
N GLN A 182 8.44 2.89 -4.16
CA GLN A 182 8.30 3.31 -5.57
C GLN A 182 8.04 2.13 -6.52
N GLU A 183 8.75 1.02 -6.36
CA GLU A 183 8.61 -0.17 -7.22
C GLU A 183 7.18 -0.73 -7.25
N TYR A 184 6.53 -0.87 -6.07
CA TYR A 184 5.18 -1.43 -5.95
C TYR A 184 4.11 -0.42 -6.38
N VAL A 185 4.31 0.84 -6.01
CA VAL A 185 3.38 1.92 -6.36
C VAL A 185 3.42 2.21 -7.85
N SER A 186 4.61 2.12 -8.50
CA SER A 186 4.74 2.19 -9.97
C SER A 186 3.98 1.06 -10.67
N ALA A 187 4.21 -0.18 -10.23
CA ALA A 187 3.51 -1.34 -10.81
C ALA A 187 1.99 -1.24 -10.65
N LEU A 188 1.52 -0.70 -9.52
CA LEU A 188 0.10 -0.44 -9.30
C LEU A 188 -0.42 0.64 -10.25
N PHE A 189 0.29 1.75 -10.42
CA PHE A 189 -0.05 2.79 -11.39
C PHE A 189 -0.13 2.25 -12.82
N ASP A 190 0.85 1.47 -13.25
CA ASP A 190 0.89 0.85 -14.59
C ASP A 190 -0.27 -0.16 -14.80
N ALA A 191 -0.76 -0.79 -13.74
CA ALA A 191 -1.94 -1.65 -13.80
C ALA A 191 -3.23 -0.85 -13.94
N MET A 192 -3.33 0.31 -13.31
CA MET A 192 -4.53 1.17 -13.25
C MET A 192 -4.69 2.07 -14.47
N VAL A 193 -3.59 2.57 -15.05
CA VAL A 193 -3.61 3.61 -16.09
C VAL A 193 -3.26 3.04 -17.45
N LYS A 194 -4.10 3.32 -18.44
CA LYS A 194 -3.90 2.88 -19.82
C LYS A 194 -4.01 4.06 -20.77
N ILE A 195 -3.14 4.08 -21.78
CA ILE A 195 -3.25 5.00 -22.92
C ILE A 195 -3.82 4.24 -24.11
N THR A 196 -4.86 4.77 -24.71
CA THR A 196 -5.58 4.18 -25.85
C THR A 196 -5.91 5.25 -26.90
N ASP A 197 -6.48 4.84 -28.02
CA ASP A 197 -7.03 5.69 -29.09
C ASP A 197 -6.02 6.77 -29.57
N ILE A 198 -4.78 6.35 -29.80
CA ILE A 198 -3.70 7.25 -30.18
C ILE A 198 -3.86 7.62 -31.67
N ASP A 199 -4.09 8.91 -31.93
CA ASP A 199 -4.09 9.54 -33.27
C ASP A 199 -3.02 10.62 -33.31
N ARG A 200 -2.11 10.51 -34.27
CA ARG A 200 -1.01 11.46 -34.48
C ARG A 200 -1.08 12.02 -35.87
N GLN A 201 -1.22 13.33 -35.97
CA GLN A 201 -1.31 14.04 -37.23
C GLN A 201 -0.46 15.30 -37.16
N SER A 202 0.52 15.38 -38.06
CA SER A 202 1.46 16.50 -38.12
C SER A 202 2.16 16.73 -36.74
N LYS A 203 1.96 17.88 -36.12
CA LYS A 203 2.52 18.24 -34.81
C LYS A 203 1.54 18.13 -33.67
N VAL A 204 0.57 17.22 -33.76
CA VAL A 204 -0.46 17.03 -32.75
C VAL A 204 -0.65 15.56 -32.48
N ALA A 205 -0.62 15.19 -31.19
CA ALA A 205 -1.07 13.90 -30.73
C ALA A 205 -2.39 14.04 -29.95
N ARG A 206 -3.37 13.19 -30.30
CA ARG A 206 -4.61 12.98 -29.57
C ARG A 206 -4.61 11.59 -29.04
N PHE A 207 -5.06 11.40 -27.82
CA PHE A 207 -5.10 10.09 -27.17
C PHE A 207 -6.06 10.11 -26.00
N THR A 208 -6.34 8.94 -25.50
CA THR A 208 -7.21 8.71 -24.36
C THR A 208 -6.38 8.16 -23.20
N ILE A 209 -6.55 8.71 -22.01
CA ILE A 209 -6.03 8.13 -20.76
C ILE A 209 -7.19 7.56 -19.99
N ARG A 210 -7.13 6.29 -19.64
CA ARG A 210 -8.14 5.58 -18.84
C ARG A 210 -7.58 5.26 -17.48
N ASN A 211 -8.32 5.55 -16.44
CA ASN A 211 -8.08 5.13 -15.07
C ASN A 211 -9.09 4.04 -14.69
N ASP A 212 -8.60 2.84 -14.48
CA ASP A 212 -9.40 1.66 -14.12
C ASP A 212 -9.41 1.43 -12.59
N SER A 213 -9.20 2.47 -11.79
CA SER A 213 -9.18 2.39 -10.33
C SER A 213 -10.25 3.25 -9.67
N ASP A 214 -10.53 2.96 -8.41
CA ASP A 214 -11.47 3.73 -7.58
C ASP A 214 -10.84 5.04 -7.03
N LEU A 215 -9.59 5.35 -7.39
CA LEU A 215 -8.86 6.53 -6.95
C LEU A 215 -8.76 7.57 -8.05
N PRO A 216 -9.12 8.84 -7.82
CA PRO A 216 -8.70 9.93 -8.68
C PRO A 216 -7.19 10.13 -8.55
N LEU A 217 -6.50 10.38 -9.68
CA LEU A 217 -5.06 10.59 -9.72
C LEU A 217 -4.74 12.06 -9.94
N GLU A 218 -3.98 12.65 -9.02
CA GLU A 218 -3.57 14.05 -9.06
C GLU A 218 -2.24 14.20 -9.81
N MET A 219 -2.34 14.61 -11.08
CA MET A 219 -1.21 14.67 -12.02
C MET A 219 -0.62 16.07 -12.08
N VAL A 220 0.66 16.22 -11.76
CA VAL A 220 1.41 17.47 -11.90
C VAL A 220 2.55 17.25 -12.88
N ARG A 221 2.62 18.11 -13.93
CA ARG A 221 3.63 17.98 -14.96
C ARG A 221 5.04 18.18 -14.43
N ALA A 222 5.93 17.25 -14.77
CA ALA A 222 7.36 17.29 -14.47
C ALA A 222 8.23 17.59 -15.70
N GLY A 223 7.65 17.49 -16.92
CA GLY A 223 8.31 17.80 -18.20
C GLY A 223 7.69 19.01 -18.89
N ASP A 224 7.87 19.11 -20.21
CA ASP A 224 7.48 20.27 -21.02
C ASP A 224 6.16 20.08 -21.78
N VAL A 225 5.66 18.84 -21.89
CA VAL A 225 4.52 18.48 -22.74
C VAL A 225 3.30 18.14 -21.90
N GLY A 226 2.14 18.65 -22.31
CA GLY A 226 0.85 18.42 -21.67
C GLY A 226 0.40 19.52 -20.71
N PRO A 227 -0.81 19.42 -20.12
CA PRO A 227 -1.30 20.38 -19.14
C PRO A 227 -0.44 20.39 -17.89
N GLN A 228 -0.35 21.54 -17.22
CA GLN A 228 0.49 21.69 -16.03
C GLN A 228 -0.01 20.83 -14.85
N GLU A 229 -1.32 20.81 -14.66
CA GLU A 229 -1.99 19.99 -13.63
C GLU A 229 -3.31 19.47 -14.19
N PHE A 230 -3.69 18.26 -13.82
CA PHE A 230 -5.02 17.72 -14.05
C PHE A 230 -5.31 16.57 -13.10
N THR A 231 -6.57 16.32 -12.86
CA THR A 231 -7.03 15.13 -12.15
C THR A 231 -7.54 14.13 -13.19
N LEU A 232 -7.07 12.90 -13.10
CA LEU A 232 -7.63 11.75 -13.83
C LEU A 232 -8.64 11.09 -12.90
N PRO A 233 -9.96 11.28 -13.10
CA PRO A 233 -10.97 10.80 -12.16
C PRO A 233 -10.98 9.28 -12.04
N ALA A 234 -11.48 8.78 -10.92
CA ALA A 234 -11.69 7.35 -10.69
C ALA A 234 -12.64 6.74 -11.75
N ASN A 235 -12.33 5.54 -12.23
CA ASN A 235 -13.15 4.79 -13.21
C ASN A 235 -13.54 5.64 -14.45
N ALA A 236 -12.63 6.49 -14.92
CA ALA A 236 -12.91 7.47 -15.94
C ALA A 236 -11.92 7.44 -17.11
N VAL A 237 -12.35 8.12 -18.16
CA VAL A 237 -11.62 8.28 -19.41
C VAL A 237 -11.46 9.78 -19.70
N VAL A 238 -10.22 10.22 -19.90
CA VAL A 238 -9.88 11.60 -20.26
C VAL A 238 -9.25 11.63 -21.64
N ARG A 239 -9.82 12.42 -22.54
CA ARG A 239 -9.23 12.67 -23.87
C ARG A 239 -8.24 13.82 -23.78
N MET A 240 -7.04 13.60 -24.31
CA MET A 240 -5.97 14.59 -24.33
C MET A 240 -5.58 14.97 -25.75
N ARG A 241 -5.14 16.22 -25.89
CA ARG A 241 -4.51 16.75 -27.09
C ARG A 241 -3.24 17.49 -26.69
N VAL A 242 -2.11 17.10 -27.24
CA VAL A 242 -0.83 17.75 -26.99
C VAL A 242 -0.15 18.13 -28.30
N ASN A 243 0.60 19.21 -28.29
CA ASN A 243 1.47 19.57 -29.39
C ASN A 243 2.77 18.76 -29.30
N THR A 244 3.30 18.36 -30.46
CA THR A 244 4.50 17.54 -30.58
C THR A 244 5.48 18.20 -31.55
N GLU A 245 6.75 17.83 -31.49
CA GLU A 245 7.75 18.35 -32.43
C GLU A 245 7.63 17.72 -33.83
N SER A 246 7.30 16.43 -33.89
CA SER A 246 7.12 15.68 -35.12
C SER A 246 6.15 14.50 -34.95
N GLU A 247 5.70 13.88 -36.04
CA GLU A 247 4.87 12.66 -36.03
C GLU A 247 5.70 11.42 -35.67
N GLU A 248 6.96 11.39 -36.02
CA GLU A 248 7.80 10.20 -35.94
C GLU A 248 8.36 9.93 -34.52
N LYS A 249 8.60 10.99 -33.74
CA LYS A 249 9.17 10.84 -32.40
C LYS A 249 8.10 10.46 -31.38
N PRO A 250 8.34 9.44 -30.53
CA PRO A 250 7.44 9.16 -29.40
C PRO A 250 7.22 10.41 -28.55
N VAL A 251 6.01 10.62 -28.08
CA VAL A 251 5.71 11.67 -27.11
C VAL A 251 5.72 11.05 -25.74
N GLU A 252 6.55 11.58 -24.87
CA GLU A 252 6.66 11.18 -23.49
C GLU A 252 6.13 12.30 -22.60
N LEU A 253 5.12 11.98 -21.80
CA LEU A 253 4.51 12.92 -20.87
C LEU A 253 5.03 12.60 -19.47
N LEU A 254 5.85 13.45 -18.92
CA LEU A 254 6.42 13.29 -17.58
C LEU A 254 5.54 13.98 -16.56
N TYR A 255 5.06 13.21 -15.59
CA TYR A 255 4.21 13.70 -14.49
C TYR A 255 4.70 13.19 -13.15
N THR A 256 4.29 13.87 -12.09
CA THR A 256 4.30 13.37 -10.72
C THR A 256 2.85 13.14 -10.29
N VAL A 257 2.55 11.93 -9.84
CA VAL A 257 1.26 11.61 -9.20
C VAL A 257 1.37 11.98 -7.73
N LYS A 258 0.74 13.10 -7.33
CA LYS A 258 0.91 13.70 -5.99
C LYS A 258 0.37 12.82 -4.87
N ASN A 259 -0.75 12.16 -5.12
CA ASN A 259 -1.42 11.30 -4.15
C ASN A 259 -0.91 9.85 -4.16
N PHE A 260 0.14 9.53 -4.94
CA PHE A 260 0.91 8.29 -4.84
C PHE A 260 2.24 8.61 -4.15
N VAL A 261 2.32 8.40 -2.84
CA VAL A 261 3.39 8.91 -1.97
C VAL A 261 4.47 7.85 -1.79
N ILE A 262 5.68 8.12 -2.29
CA ILE A 262 6.83 7.19 -2.24
C ILE A 262 7.84 7.51 -1.13
N ALA A 263 7.76 8.72 -0.59
CA ALA A 263 8.48 9.17 0.60
C ALA A 263 7.76 10.40 1.18
N PRO A 264 8.03 10.84 2.40
CA PRO A 264 7.44 12.04 2.96
C PRO A 264 7.56 13.25 2.04
N GLY A 265 6.42 13.81 1.64
CA GLY A 265 6.34 14.96 0.71
C GLY A 265 6.73 14.67 -0.74
N ARG A 266 6.89 13.40 -1.13
CA ARG A 266 7.34 13.02 -2.47
C ARG A 266 6.32 12.11 -3.18
N GLY A 267 5.72 12.62 -4.26
CA GLY A 267 4.83 11.88 -5.14
C GLY A 267 5.58 10.95 -6.11
N LEU A 268 4.84 10.06 -6.75
CA LEU A 268 5.37 9.09 -7.73
C LEU A 268 5.70 9.78 -9.07
N PRO A 269 6.94 9.77 -9.55
CA PRO A 269 7.26 10.17 -10.92
C PRO A 269 6.78 9.08 -11.89
N VAL A 270 6.10 9.49 -12.96
CA VAL A 270 5.60 8.59 -14.00
C VAL A 270 5.91 9.14 -15.40
N SER A 271 6.08 8.23 -16.36
CA SER A 271 6.18 8.55 -17.77
C SER A 271 5.02 7.88 -18.53
N LEU A 272 4.25 8.69 -19.25
CA LEU A 272 3.17 8.23 -20.11
C LEU A 272 3.66 8.29 -21.57
N ALA A 273 4.00 7.14 -22.13
CA ALA A 273 4.47 7.04 -23.50
C ALA A 273 3.29 7.01 -24.48
N VAL A 274 3.19 8.03 -25.34
CA VAL A 274 2.24 8.09 -26.45
C VAL A 274 2.95 7.64 -27.74
N ALA A 275 3.10 6.30 -27.88
CA ALA A 275 3.68 5.71 -29.07
C ALA A 275 2.58 5.53 -30.14
N GLY A 276 2.75 6.12 -31.32
CA GLY A 276 1.88 5.84 -32.47
C GLY A 276 1.98 4.36 -32.86
N GLN A 277 0.87 3.71 -33.19
CA GLN A 277 0.93 2.44 -33.91
C GLN A 277 1.59 2.71 -35.26
N LEU A 278 2.75 2.10 -35.51
CA LEU A 278 3.25 1.94 -36.85
C LEU A 278 2.27 1.01 -37.60
N SER A 279 1.29 1.60 -38.29
CA SER A 279 0.48 0.87 -39.24
C SER A 279 1.41 0.54 -40.45
N PHE A 280 1.97 -0.66 -40.47
CA PHE A 280 2.54 -1.21 -41.68
C PHE A 280 1.39 -1.53 -42.63
N ASN A 281 1.07 -0.64 -43.55
CA ASN A 281 0.32 -0.98 -44.73
C ASN A 281 1.21 -1.89 -45.60
N ILE A 282 1.02 -3.20 -45.48
CA ILE A 282 1.54 -4.15 -46.45
C ILE A 282 0.65 -3.99 -47.68
N GLY A 283 1.09 -3.16 -48.63
CA GLY A 283 0.51 -3.11 -49.94
C GLY A 283 0.80 -4.45 -50.65
N VAL A 284 -0.22 -5.33 -50.75
CA VAL A 284 -0.19 -6.49 -51.62
C VAL A 284 -0.50 -5.97 -53.04
N GLU A 285 0.54 -5.71 -53.82
CA GLU A 285 0.39 -5.57 -55.28
C GLU A 285 0.01 -6.95 -55.87
N THR A 286 -1.25 -7.15 -56.17
CA THR A 286 -1.70 -8.26 -57.04
C THR A 286 -1.37 -7.87 -58.48
N SER A 287 -0.25 -8.39 -59.00
CA SER A 287 0.02 -8.36 -60.44
C SER A 287 -0.99 -9.28 -61.14
N GLY A 288 -2.00 -8.70 -61.77
CA GLY A 288 -2.87 -9.38 -62.70
C GLY A 288 -2.11 -9.82 -63.95
N LYS A 289 -2.34 -11.06 -64.34
CA LYS A 289 -2.26 -11.55 -65.71
C LYS A 289 -3.61 -11.94 -66.17
#